data_cffbc1a16ec7c3333d484bdec9091c2d
#
_entry.id   cffbc1a16ec7c3333d484bdec9091c2d
#
_cell.length_a   1.000
_cell.length_b   1.000
_cell.length_c   1.000
_cell.angle_alpha   90.00
_cell.angle_beta   90.00
_cell.angle_gamma   90.00
#
_symmetry.space_group_name_H-M   'P 1'
#
loop_
_entity.id
_entity.type
_entity.pdbx_description
1 polymer ?
#
loop_
_entity_poly.entity_id
_entity_poly.type
_entity_poly.pdbx_seq_one_letter_code
_entity_poly.pdbx_strand_id
1 'polypeptide(L)'
;MINKKIITTKNISKVIKDKYILKDISFDISEGECVALIGPNGAGKTTLMNCLLGAKFITSGDIKVNDLKPTDRTLKNYVNVLSQENAVPERLKVSELITFVQKIYEDHLNNQEIDNILRFDDKQKDTLASKLSGGQRRLLSFALTLIGKPKIIFLDEPTAGMDTSTRIRFWEIVNKLKNNGLTIIYSSHYIEEVEHTADRILVLHKGELIRDTTPHAMRAEEVEKFFTLPLQYLEVLKDNENVYNLEVKHDSFNFLTKKPEEIWTLLQAAGCTLKDLEIQNRTLLDSVFATTKEN
;
A
#
# COMPACT_ATOMS: atom_id res chain seq x y z
N MET A 1 17.37 -5.86 -19.34
CA MET A 1 18.17 -6.49 -18.25
C MET A 1 17.22 -7.33 -17.42
N ILE A 2 17.54 -8.59 -17.14
CA ILE A 2 16.72 -9.43 -16.26
C ILE A 2 16.98 -8.92 -14.84
N ASN A 3 15.98 -8.26 -14.22
CA ASN A 3 16.13 -7.77 -12.85
C ASN A 3 16.33 -8.97 -11.91
N LYS A 4 17.32 -8.88 -11.03
CA LYS A 4 17.61 -9.91 -10.03
C LYS A 4 16.39 -10.05 -9.10
N LYS A 5 15.90 -11.29 -8.92
CA LYS A 5 14.86 -11.60 -7.93
C LYS A 5 15.48 -11.53 -6.54
N ILE A 6 14.95 -10.63 -5.70
CA ILE A 6 15.45 -10.45 -4.35
C ILE A 6 14.60 -11.17 -3.30
N ILE A 7 13.32 -11.42 -3.61
CA ILE A 7 12.42 -12.26 -2.81
C ILE A 7 11.80 -13.30 -3.73
N THR A 8 11.78 -14.55 -3.30
CA THR A 8 11.07 -15.63 -3.99
C THR A 8 10.26 -16.46 -3.01
N THR A 9 9.03 -16.78 -3.37
CA THR A 9 8.14 -17.66 -2.62
C THR A 9 7.63 -18.76 -3.52
N LYS A 10 7.55 -20.00 -3.00
CA LYS A 10 7.03 -21.15 -3.74
C LYS A 10 6.05 -21.93 -2.87
N ASN A 11 4.80 -21.96 -3.27
CA ASN A 11 3.71 -22.74 -2.67
C ASN A 11 3.65 -22.61 -1.14
N ILE A 12 3.83 -21.38 -0.64
CA ILE A 12 3.87 -21.16 0.80
C ILE A 12 2.48 -21.25 1.41
N SER A 13 2.38 -22.00 2.49
CA SER A 13 1.16 -22.09 3.28
C SER A 13 1.46 -21.89 4.77
N LYS A 14 0.50 -21.29 5.48
CA LYS A 14 0.54 -21.10 6.92
C LYS A 14 -0.76 -21.54 7.55
N VAL A 15 -0.67 -22.53 8.43
CA VAL A 15 -1.79 -23.04 9.23
C VAL A 15 -1.60 -22.62 10.69
N ILE A 16 -2.66 -22.15 11.34
CA ILE A 16 -2.74 -21.82 12.76
C ILE A 16 -4.04 -22.39 13.30
N LYS A 17 -3.97 -23.28 14.31
CA LYS A 17 -5.13 -23.95 14.92
C LYS A 17 -6.08 -24.53 13.84
N ASP A 18 -5.52 -25.36 12.96
CA ASP A 18 -6.19 -26.06 11.86
C ASP A 18 -6.85 -25.14 10.80
N LYS A 19 -6.62 -23.83 10.89
CA LYS A 19 -7.11 -22.87 9.89
C LYS A 19 -5.97 -22.40 8.99
N TYR A 20 -6.18 -22.46 7.67
CA TYR A 20 -5.28 -21.84 6.72
C TYR A 20 -5.36 -20.30 6.83
N ILE A 21 -4.22 -19.68 7.13
CA ILE A 21 -4.06 -18.23 7.12
C ILE A 21 -3.44 -17.78 5.80
N LEU A 22 -2.53 -18.61 5.25
CA LEU A 22 -1.99 -18.46 3.90
C LEU A 22 -2.11 -19.83 3.22
N LYS A 23 -2.45 -19.83 1.93
CA LYS A 23 -2.72 -21.06 1.18
C LYS A 23 -2.09 -20.95 -0.21
N ASP A 24 -1.09 -21.77 -0.44
CA ASP A 24 -0.42 -21.99 -1.73
C ASP A 24 0.02 -20.71 -2.47
N ILE A 25 0.65 -19.78 -1.75
CA ILE A 25 1.07 -18.49 -2.30
C ILE A 25 2.44 -18.62 -2.97
N SER A 26 2.53 -18.19 -4.23
CA SER A 26 3.78 -18.15 -5.00
C SER A 26 3.89 -16.82 -5.72
N PHE A 27 5.00 -16.12 -5.54
CA PHE A 27 5.39 -14.90 -6.27
C PHE A 27 6.89 -14.65 -6.11
N ASP A 28 7.40 -13.75 -6.91
CA ASP A 28 8.76 -13.21 -6.73
C ASP A 28 8.75 -11.68 -6.78
N ILE A 29 9.75 -11.04 -6.20
CA ILE A 29 9.94 -9.58 -6.21
C ILE A 29 11.35 -9.30 -6.72
N SER A 30 11.45 -8.34 -7.64
CA SER A 30 12.71 -7.89 -8.22
C SER A 30 13.40 -6.84 -7.33
N GLU A 31 14.72 -6.74 -7.44
CA GLU A 31 15.49 -5.69 -6.77
C GLU A 31 15.07 -4.31 -7.27
N GLY A 32 14.82 -3.37 -6.34
CA GLY A 32 14.33 -2.01 -6.62
C GLY A 32 12.82 -1.91 -6.93
N GLU A 33 12.07 -3.02 -6.89
CA GLU A 33 10.63 -3.02 -7.13
C GLU A 33 9.86 -2.52 -5.90
N CYS A 34 8.82 -1.71 -6.11
CA CYS A 34 7.89 -1.27 -5.08
C CYS A 34 6.58 -2.06 -5.21
N VAL A 35 6.33 -2.96 -4.28
CA VAL A 35 5.20 -3.90 -4.31
C VAL A 35 4.19 -3.57 -3.23
N ALA A 36 2.95 -3.31 -3.62
CA ALA A 36 1.83 -3.16 -2.72
C ALA A 36 1.14 -4.51 -2.44
N LEU A 37 0.94 -4.81 -1.17
CA LEU A 37 0.18 -5.95 -0.70
C LEU A 37 -1.18 -5.48 -0.22
N ILE A 38 -2.23 -5.76 -0.97
CA ILE A 38 -3.57 -5.29 -0.69
C ILE A 38 -4.56 -6.44 -0.40
N GLY A 39 -5.63 -6.13 0.29
CA GLY A 39 -6.67 -7.09 0.66
C GLY A 39 -7.42 -6.66 1.91
N PRO A 40 -8.59 -7.27 2.21
CA PRO A 40 -9.37 -6.95 3.39
C PRO A 40 -8.64 -7.28 4.69
N ASN A 41 -9.20 -6.80 5.80
CA ASN A 41 -8.72 -7.20 7.12
C ASN A 41 -8.90 -8.71 7.29
N GLY A 42 -7.86 -9.38 7.79
CA GLY A 42 -7.84 -10.84 7.89
C GLY A 42 -7.46 -11.60 6.61
N ALA A 43 -7.16 -10.92 5.49
CA ALA A 43 -6.72 -11.57 4.25
C ALA A 43 -5.37 -12.29 4.34
N GLY A 44 -4.59 -12.04 5.39
CA GLY A 44 -3.28 -12.68 5.59
C GLY A 44 -2.07 -11.77 5.33
N LYS A 45 -2.25 -10.48 4.99
CA LYS A 45 -1.16 -9.53 4.64
C LYS A 45 -0.04 -9.48 5.68
N THR A 46 -0.35 -9.11 6.91
CA THR A 46 0.63 -9.06 8.02
C THR A 46 1.25 -10.43 8.31
N THR A 47 0.49 -11.52 8.15
CA THR A 47 1.03 -12.88 8.32
C THR A 47 2.04 -13.20 7.22
N LEU A 48 1.75 -12.86 5.96
CA LEU A 48 2.67 -13.04 4.85
C LEU A 48 3.96 -12.23 5.08
N MET A 49 3.84 -10.93 5.41
CA MET A 49 5.00 -10.09 5.71
C MET A 49 5.84 -10.69 6.86
N ASN A 50 5.20 -11.16 7.94
CA ASN A 50 5.91 -11.81 9.04
C ASN A 50 6.61 -13.12 8.63
N CYS A 51 6.07 -13.87 7.67
CA CYS A 51 6.75 -15.05 7.13
C CYS A 51 7.96 -14.65 6.28
N LEU A 52 7.86 -13.60 5.44
CA LEU A 52 8.97 -13.06 4.66
C LEU A 52 10.09 -12.49 5.53
N LEU A 53 9.74 -11.91 6.69
CA LEU A 53 10.68 -11.39 7.67
C LEU A 53 11.28 -12.47 8.61
N GLY A 54 10.82 -13.73 8.50
CA GLY A 54 11.25 -14.80 9.40
C GLY A 54 10.70 -14.70 10.83
N ALA A 55 9.80 -13.75 11.10
CA ALA A 55 9.14 -13.60 12.40
C ALA A 55 8.06 -14.68 12.64
N LYS A 56 7.56 -15.30 11.58
CA LYS A 56 6.67 -16.46 11.63
C LYS A 56 7.15 -17.54 10.67
N PHE A 57 7.16 -18.80 11.13
CA PHE A 57 7.48 -19.94 10.27
C PHE A 57 6.28 -20.30 9.38
N ILE A 58 6.56 -20.65 8.12
CA ILE A 58 5.58 -21.26 7.21
C ILE A 58 5.31 -22.71 7.62
N THR A 59 4.15 -23.24 7.23
CA THR A 59 3.81 -24.66 7.44
C THR A 59 4.35 -25.54 6.31
N SER A 60 4.31 -25.02 5.07
CA SER A 60 4.87 -25.69 3.86
C SER A 60 5.30 -24.66 2.83
N GLY A 61 6.07 -25.10 1.82
CA GLY A 61 6.62 -24.26 0.77
C GLY A 61 8.05 -23.81 1.05
N ASP A 62 8.53 -22.83 0.28
CA ASP A 62 9.87 -22.25 0.41
C ASP A 62 9.84 -20.73 0.26
N ILE A 63 10.67 -20.04 1.05
CA ILE A 63 10.89 -18.59 0.99
C ILE A 63 12.38 -18.32 0.96
N LYS A 64 12.79 -17.45 0.02
CA LYS A 64 14.13 -16.87 0.01
C LYS A 64 14.04 -15.35 -0.05
N VAL A 65 14.88 -14.71 0.74
CA VAL A 65 15.07 -13.25 0.78
C VAL A 65 16.54 -12.98 0.58
N ASN A 66 16.91 -12.30 -0.51
CA ASN A 66 18.31 -12.12 -0.93
C ASN A 66 19.09 -13.46 -0.98
N ASP A 67 18.49 -14.49 -1.58
CA ASP A 67 18.97 -15.87 -1.67
C ASP A 67 19.14 -16.63 -0.34
N LEU A 68 18.77 -16.02 0.79
CA LEU A 68 18.87 -16.58 2.14
C LEU A 68 17.49 -17.01 2.67
N LYS A 69 17.46 -17.89 3.64
CA LYS A 69 16.23 -18.19 4.39
C LYS A 69 15.84 -16.97 5.24
N PRO A 70 14.54 -16.67 5.43
CA PRO A 70 14.09 -15.53 6.23
C PRO A 70 14.62 -15.49 7.67
N THR A 71 14.99 -16.65 8.21
CA THR A 71 15.56 -16.80 9.55
C THR A 71 17.06 -16.53 9.63
N ASP A 72 17.73 -16.30 8.49
CA ASP A 72 19.17 -16.01 8.49
C ASP A 72 19.45 -14.66 9.15
N ARG A 73 20.37 -14.69 10.11
CA ARG A 73 20.69 -13.50 10.93
C ARG A 73 21.35 -12.38 10.11
N THR A 74 22.02 -12.72 9.02
CA THR A 74 22.68 -11.73 8.16
C THR A 74 21.70 -10.81 7.45
N LEU A 75 20.43 -11.23 7.30
CA LEU A 75 19.36 -10.41 6.72
C LEU A 75 19.09 -9.12 7.52
N LYS A 76 19.42 -9.07 8.81
CA LYS A 76 19.30 -7.86 9.63
C LYS A 76 20.08 -6.66 9.08
N ASN A 77 21.12 -6.92 8.29
CA ASN A 77 21.93 -5.88 7.66
C ASN A 77 21.31 -5.33 6.36
N TYR A 78 20.30 -5.99 5.84
CA TYR A 78 19.72 -5.69 4.51
C TYR A 78 18.22 -5.42 4.55
N VAL A 79 17.53 -5.88 5.59
CA VAL A 79 16.07 -5.87 5.69
C VAL A 79 15.64 -5.13 6.95
N ASN A 80 14.83 -4.11 6.79
CA ASN A 80 14.20 -3.40 7.90
C ASN A 80 12.68 -3.40 7.76
N VAL A 81 11.98 -3.15 8.87
CA VAL A 81 10.53 -3.15 8.92
C VAL A 81 10.00 -1.95 9.70
N LEU A 82 8.99 -1.29 9.14
CA LEU A 82 8.12 -0.37 9.84
C LEU A 82 6.83 -1.12 10.18
N SER A 83 6.68 -1.54 11.43
CA SER A 83 5.48 -2.22 11.92
C SER A 83 4.29 -1.28 11.99
N GLN A 84 3.07 -1.84 12.03
CA GLN A 84 1.84 -1.06 12.21
C GLN A 84 1.85 -0.29 13.53
N GLU A 85 2.36 -0.91 14.60
CA GLU A 85 2.53 -0.25 15.89
C GLU A 85 3.75 0.68 15.90
N ASN A 86 3.58 1.90 16.42
CA ASN A 86 4.67 2.85 16.59
C ASN A 86 5.51 2.50 17.84
N ALA A 87 6.44 1.57 17.69
CA ALA A 87 7.32 1.11 18.78
C ALA A 87 8.53 2.05 18.98
N VAL A 88 8.30 3.36 19.11
CA VAL A 88 9.38 4.31 19.43
C VAL A 88 9.45 4.47 20.95
N PRO A 89 10.64 4.33 21.57
CA PRO A 89 10.82 4.59 23.01
C PRO A 89 10.36 6.00 23.40
N GLU A 90 9.32 6.08 24.21
CA GLU A 90 8.62 7.34 24.49
C GLU A 90 9.43 8.33 25.33
N ARG A 91 10.40 7.83 26.11
CA ARG A 91 11.18 8.62 27.08
C ARG A 91 12.50 9.15 26.54
N LEU A 92 12.80 8.90 25.28
CA LEU A 92 13.98 9.41 24.60
C LEU A 92 13.61 10.61 23.72
N LYS A 93 14.55 11.56 23.59
CA LYS A 93 14.47 12.64 22.62
C LYS A 93 14.65 12.11 21.19
N VAL A 94 14.11 12.81 20.20
CA VAL A 94 14.30 12.48 18.79
C VAL A 94 15.78 12.35 18.43
N SER A 95 16.60 13.34 18.84
CA SER A 95 18.04 13.33 18.58
C SER A 95 18.79 12.17 19.25
N GLU A 96 18.37 11.77 20.46
CA GLU A 96 18.95 10.63 21.16
C GLU A 96 18.64 9.31 20.44
N LEU A 97 17.39 9.14 19.96
CA LEU A 97 16.97 7.98 19.18
C LEU A 97 17.76 7.86 17.88
N ILE A 98 17.90 8.95 17.15
CA ILE A 98 18.69 8.99 15.90
C ILE A 98 20.13 8.57 16.18
N THR A 99 20.78 9.23 17.17
CA THR A 99 22.15 8.91 17.55
C THR A 99 22.33 7.47 18.03
N PHE A 100 21.36 6.96 18.78
CA PHE A 100 21.38 5.57 19.23
C PHE A 100 21.35 4.59 18.06
N VAL A 101 20.43 4.79 17.09
CA VAL A 101 20.32 3.90 15.93
C VAL A 101 21.54 4.03 15.02
N GLN A 102 22.08 5.25 14.79
CA GLN A 102 23.33 5.43 14.04
C GLN A 102 24.49 4.62 14.62
N LYS A 103 24.61 4.52 15.95
CA LYS A 103 25.67 3.75 16.61
C LYS A 103 25.53 2.24 16.46
N ILE A 104 24.39 1.72 16.02
CA ILE A 104 24.17 0.29 15.77
C ILE A 104 24.79 -0.15 14.44
N TYR A 105 24.84 0.76 13.45
CA TYR A 105 25.30 0.46 12.11
C TYR A 105 26.66 1.11 11.81
N GLU A 106 27.57 0.36 11.19
CA GLU A 106 28.88 0.88 10.73
C GLU A 106 28.67 1.86 9.55
N ASP A 107 27.84 1.49 8.58
CA ASP A 107 27.39 2.38 7.50
C ASP A 107 25.97 2.83 7.78
N HIS A 108 25.76 4.14 7.89
CA HIS A 108 24.47 4.72 8.24
C HIS A 108 24.24 6.07 7.55
N LEU A 109 22.98 6.49 7.50
CA LEU A 109 22.64 7.85 7.05
C LEU A 109 23.26 8.89 7.99
N ASN A 110 23.83 9.93 7.41
CA ASN A 110 24.32 11.08 8.17
C ASN A 110 23.16 11.99 8.62
N ASN A 111 23.45 12.96 9.49
CA ASN A 111 22.42 13.84 10.05
C ASN A 111 21.67 14.65 8.98
N GLN A 112 22.38 15.11 7.93
CA GLN A 112 21.74 15.88 6.86
C GLN A 112 20.79 15.01 6.02
N GLU A 113 21.12 13.77 5.75
CA GLU A 113 20.23 12.81 5.07
C GLU A 113 18.97 12.55 5.90
N ILE A 114 19.13 12.38 7.22
CA ILE A 114 18.01 12.18 8.16
C ILE A 114 17.16 13.46 8.25
N ASP A 115 17.77 14.62 8.29
CA ASP A 115 17.08 15.92 8.31
C ASP A 115 16.27 16.16 7.03
N ASN A 116 16.77 15.72 5.88
CA ASN A 116 16.01 15.75 4.62
C ASN A 116 14.76 14.87 4.66
N ILE A 117 14.81 13.76 5.41
CA ILE A 117 13.67 12.88 5.62
C ILE A 117 12.70 13.50 6.63
N LEU A 118 13.15 13.88 7.80
CA LEU A 118 12.31 14.33 8.91
C LEU A 118 11.82 15.77 8.70
N ARG A 119 12.70 16.68 8.27
CA ARG A 119 12.49 18.14 8.26
C ARG A 119 12.00 18.68 9.61
N PHE A 120 12.51 18.10 10.69
CA PHE A 120 12.24 18.58 12.03
C PHE A 120 13.17 19.75 12.33
N ASP A 121 12.62 20.77 12.99
CA ASP A 121 13.42 21.85 13.53
C ASP A 121 14.20 21.39 14.80
N ASP A 122 15.13 22.22 15.28
CA ASP A 122 15.95 21.86 16.44
C ASP A 122 15.11 21.65 17.71
N LYS A 123 13.98 22.36 17.84
CA LYS A 123 13.08 22.20 18.97
C LYS A 123 12.38 20.85 18.92
N GLN A 124 11.95 20.43 17.74
CA GLN A 124 11.36 19.11 17.53
C GLN A 124 12.37 17.97 17.78
N LYS A 125 13.63 18.16 17.35
CA LYS A 125 14.72 17.21 17.61
C LYS A 125 15.05 17.07 19.09
N ASP A 126 14.92 18.15 19.86
CA ASP A 126 15.14 18.15 21.32
C ASP A 126 13.91 17.75 22.12
N THR A 127 12.81 17.42 21.46
CA THR A 127 11.56 17.00 22.09
C THR A 127 11.54 15.49 22.34
N LEU A 128 10.89 15.03 23.43
CA LEU A 128 10.64 13.61 23.66
C LEU A 128 9.75 13.03 22.56
N ALA A 129 10.04 11.82 22.09
CA ALA A 129 9.25 11.15 21.05
C ALA A 129 7.77 11.00 21.42
N SER A 130 7.44 10.87 22.71
CA SER A 130 6.06 10.83 23.22
C SER A 130 5.27 12.12 22.96
N LYS A 131 5.94 13.26 22.81
CA LYS A 131 5.30 14.59 22.61
C LYS A 131 5.09 14.93 21.12
N LEU A 132 5.60 14.12 20.21
CA LEU A 132 5.36 14.28 18.78
C LEU A 132 3.90 13.97 18.44
N SER A 133 3.35 14.60 17.41
CA SER A 133 2.08 14.18 16.82
C SER A 133 2.15 12.74 16.31
N GLY A 134 1.01 12.10 16.10
CA GLY A 134 0.96 10.72 15.56
C GLY A 134 1.71 10.60 14.23
N GLY A 135 1.47 11.52 13.30
CA GLY A 135 2.15 11.55 12.01
C GLY A 135 3.66 11.81 12.13
N GLN A 136 4.06 12.76 12.98
CA GLN A 136 5.48 13.02 13.23
C GLN A 136 6.19 11.80 13.85
N ARG A 137 5.54 11.11 14.79
CA ARG A 137 6.07 9.89 15.40
C ARG A 137 6.20 8.77 14.37
N ARG A 138 5.22 8.63 13.48
CA ARG A 138 5.26 7.66 12.40
C ARG A 138 6.39 7.94 11.42
N LEU A 139 6.58 9.22 11.04
CA LEU A 139 7.67 9.66 10.18
C LEU A 139 9.04 9.44 10.85
N LEU A 140 9.16 9.69 12.17
CA LEU A 140 10.37 9.36 12.93
C LEU A 140 10.63 7.86 12.90
N SER A 141 9.63 7.02 13.19
CA SER A 141 9.78 5.55 13.13
C SER A 141 10.26 5.10 11.76
N PHE A 142 9.72 5.68 10.68
CA PHE A 142 10.17 5.40 9.32
C PHE A 142 11.62 5.83 9.09
N ALA A 143 12.00 7.04 9.47
CA ALA A 143 13.38 7.52 9.32
C ALA A 143 14.38 6.61 10.06
N LEU A 144 14.04 6.16 11.28
CA LEU A 144 14.87 5.24 12.05
C LEU A 144 15.09 3.90 11.32
N THR A 145 14.09 3.40 10.58
CA THR A 145 14.26 2.16 9.79
C THR A 145 15.18 2.32 8.59
N LEU A 146 15.42 3.55 8.14
CA LEU A 146 16.28 3.84 6.99
C LEU A 146 17.75 4.09 7.38
N ILE A 147 18.03 4.36 8.66
CA ILE A 147 19.38 4.78 9.11
C ILE A 147 20.46 3.78 8.68
N GLY A 148 20.24 2.48 8.81
CA GLY A 148 21.20 1.45 8.39
C GLY A 148 21.24 1.15 6.90
N LYS A 149 20.71 2.02 6.04
CA LYS A 149 20.70 1.88 4.57
C LYS A 149 20.25 0.49 4.10
N PRO A 150 19.05 0.02 4.47
CA PRO A 150 18.57 -1.29 4.06
C PRO A 150 18.45 -1.40 2.54
N LYS A 151 18.52 -2.62 2.00
CA LYS A 151 18.21 -2.92 0.59
C LYS A 151 16.74 -3.26 0.38
N ILE A 152 16.08 -3.73 1.44
CA ILE A 152 14.68 -4.12 1.43
C ILE A 152 14.01 -3.50 2.65
N ILE A 153 12.85 -2.88 2.46
CA ILE A 153 12.04 -2.39 3.57
C ILE A 153 10.61 -2.92 3.47
N PHE A 154 10.10 -3.38 4.61
CA PHE A 154 8.70 -3.75 4.77
C PHE A 154 7.96 -2.66 5.53
N LEU A 155 6.81 -2.22 5.02
CA LEU A 155 6.00 -1.15 5.60
C LEU A 155 4.58 -1.68 5.83
N ASP A 156 4.21 -1.93 7.08
CA ASP A 156 2.86 -2.42 7.40
C ASP A 156 1.95 -1.24 7.73
N GLU A 157 1.00 -0.94 6.82
CA GLU A 157 0.09 0.21 6.88
C GLU A 157 0.81 1.52 7.25
N PRO A 158 1.82 1.96 6.45
CA PRO A 158 2.76 2.98 6.87
C PRO A 158 2.13 4.35 7.14
N THR A 159 1.03 4.68 6.49
CA THR A 159 0.36 6.00 6.54
C THR A 159 -0.81 6.05 7.51
N ALA A 160 -1.08 4.95 8.23
CA ALA A 160 -2.16 4.91 9.20
C ALA A 160 -1.98 6.00 10.28
N GLY A 161 -3.03 6.81 10.50
CA GLY A 161 -3.04 7.90 11.47
C GLY A 161 -2.25 9.15 11.06
N MET A 162 -1.78 9.25 9.82
CA MET A 162 -1.21 10.48 9.26
C MET A 162 -2.31 11.40 8.73
N ASP A 163 -2.12 12.72 8.90
CA ASP A 163 -2.87 13.73 8.16
C ASP A 163 -2.48 13.73 6.68
N THR A 164 -3.31 14.37 5.85
CA THR A 164 -3.12 14.37 4.38
C THR A 164 -1.75 14.92 3.96
N SER A 165 -1.27 15.99 4.60
CA SER A 165 0.00 16.63 4.23
C SER A 165 1.21 15.74 4.57
N THR A 166 1.19 15.13 5.75
CA THR A 166 2.21 14.17 6.19
C THR A 166 2.22 12.92 5.32
N ARG A 167 1.05 12.44 4.89
CA ARG A 167 0.88 11.29 4.01
C ARG A 167 1.46 11.53 2.62
N ILE A 168 1.15 12.66 1.99
CA ILE A 168 1.71 13.04 0.69
C ILE A 168 3.24 13.06 0.78
N ARG A 169 3.77 13.72 1.80
CA ARG A 169 5.21 13.81 2.02
C ARG A 169 5.87 12.45 2.26
N PHE A 170 5.23 11.57 3.01
CA PHE A 170 5.72 10.21 3.22
C PHE A 170 5.93 9.49 1.88
N TRP A 171 4.94 9.53 1.00
CA TRP A 171 5.02 8.89 -0.31
C TRP A 171 6.03 9.57 -1.26
N GLU A 172 6.23 10.87 -1.17
CA GLU A 172 7.33 11.56 -1.89
C GLU A 172 8.69 11.00 -1.47
N ILE A 173 8.91 10.76 -0.18
CA ILE A 173 10.15 10.17 0.34
C ILE A 173 10.28 8.73 -0.16
N VAL A 174 9.23 7.91 -0.06
CA VAL A 174 9.20 6.53 -0.54
C VAL A 174 9.56 6.46 -2.02
N ASN A 175 8.96 7.32 -2.86
CA ASN A 175 9.27 7.39 -4.29
C ASN A 175 10.73 7.75 -4.58
N LYS A 176 11.32 8.67 -3.81
CA LYS A 176 12.76 8.98 -3.94
C LYS A 176 13.64 7.79 -3.59
N LEU A 177 13.32 7.08 -2.51
CA LEU A 177 14.06 5.89 -2.08
C LEU A 177 13.95 4.75 -3.10
N LYS A 178 12.77 4.53 -3.64
CA LYS A 178 12.53 3.58 -4.73
C LYS A 178 13.41 3.92 -5.95
N ASN A 179 13.41 5.18 -6.39
CA ASN A 179 14.23 5.62 -7.53
C ASN A 179 15.74 5.46 -7.27
N ASN A 180 16.16 5.38 -6.01
CA ASN A 180 17.52 5.08 -5.60
C ASN A 180 17.78 3.56 -5.44
N GLY A 181 16.85 2.70 -5.87
CA GLY A 181 17.02 1.25 -5.90
C GLY A 181 16.60 0.51 -4.62
N LEU A 182 15.96 1.17 -3.65
CA LEU A 182 15.41 0.49 -2.48
C LEU A 182 14.23 -0.40 -2.90
N THR A 183 14.26 -1.68 -2.53
CA THR A 183 13.12 -2.58 -2.70
C THR A 183 12.12 -2.35 -1.58
N ILE A 184 10.86 -2.13 -1.92
CA ILE A 184 9.83 -1.73 -0.96
C ILE A 184 8.64 -2.68 -1.06
N ILE A 185 8.25 -3.27 0.06
CA ILE A 185 7.03 -4.07 0.18
C ILE A 185 6.15 -3.39 1.23
N TYR A 186 4.95 -3.00 0.86
CA TYR A 186 4.06 -2.36 1.81
C TYR A 186 2.64 -2.89 1.76
N SER A 187 1.97 -2.90 2.91
CA SER A 187 0.55 -3.14 2.98
C SER A 187 -0.21 -1.82 2.94
N SER A 188 -1.33 -1.78 2.23
CA SER A 188 -2.28 -0.66 2.28
C SER A 188 -3.70 -1.16 2.06
N HIS A 189 -4.65 -0.40 2.58
CA HIS A 189 -6.07 -0.50 2.25
C HIS A 189 -6.56 0.74 1.48
N TYR A 190 -5.66 1.70 1.19
CA TYR A 190 -5.93 2.90 0.39
C TYR A 190 -5.47 2.67 -1.04
N ILE A 191 -6.40 2.54 -1.97
CA ILE A 191 -6.13 2.24 -3.37
C ILE A 191 -5.43 3.40 -4.06
N GLU A 192 -5.87 4.62 -3.79
CA GLU A 192 -5.27 5.83 -4.37
C GLU A 192 -3.77 5.91 -4.11
N GLU A 193 -3.32 5.51 -2.90
CA GLU A 193 -1.90 5.45 -2.59
C GLU A 193 -1.18 4.42 -3.46
N VAL A 194 -1.79 3.24 -3.61
CA VAL A 194 -1.22 2.12 -4.36
C VAL A 194 -1.08 2.45 -5.85
N GLU A 195 -2.09 3.09 -6.43
CA GLU A 195 -2.09 3.48 -7.83
C GLU A 195 -0.96 4.44 -8.20
N HIS A 196 -0.55 5.30 -7.27
CA HIS A 196 0.48 6.31 -7.51
C HIS A 196 1.89 5.89 -7.08
N THR A 197 2.02 4.84 -6.28
CA THR A 197 3.31 4.49 -5.66
C THR A 197 3.84 3.13 -6.05
N ALA A 198 2.98 2.13 -6.24
CA ALA A 198 3.38 0.77 -6.54
C ALA A 198 3.77 0.56 -8.01
N ASP A 199 4.78 -0.27 -8.24
CA ASP A 199 5.05 -0.84 -9.56
C ASP A 199 4.20 -2.07 -9.83
N ARG A 200 3.89 -2.82 -8.76
CA ARG A 200 3.16 -4.08 -8.79
C ARG A 200 2.26 -4.24 -7.57
N ILE A 201 1.15 -4.90 -7.77
CA ILE A 201 0.11 -5.10 -6.78
C ILE A 201 -0.14 -6.60 -6.60
N LEU A 202 0.00 -7.07 -5.37
CA LEU A 202 -0.38 -8.41 -4.94
C LEU A 202 -1.68 -8.33 -4.15
N VAL A 203 -2.76 -8.93 -4.65
CA VAL A 203 -4.07 -8.91 -4.01
C VAL A 203 -4.29 -10.21 -3.24
N LEU A 204 -4.41 -10.10 -1.92
CA LEU A 204 -4.72 -11.23 -1.04
C LEU A 204 -6.20 -11.24 -0.66
N HIS A 205 -6.79 -12.42 -0.70
CA HIS A 205 -8.14 -12.68 -0.20
C HIS A 205 -8.23 -14.05 0.47
N LYS A 206 -8.73 -14.11 1.70
CA LYS A 206 -8.90 -15.36 2.48
C LYS A 206 -7.64 -16.25 2.50
N GLY A 207 -6.46 -15.63 2.51
CA GLY A 207 -5.17 -16.32 2.55
C GLY A 207 -4.62 -16.77 1.20
N GLU A 208 -5.29 -16.49 0.11
CA GLU A 208 -4.86 -16.81 -1.26
C GLU A 208 -4.41 -15.55 -2.00
N LEU A 209 -3.45 -15.69 -2.92
CA LEU A 209 -3.05 -14.62 -3.85
C LEU A 209 -3.99 -14.69 -5.07
N ILE A 210 -4.97 -13.80 -5.12
CA ILE A 210 -5.99 -13.82 -6.19
C ILE A 210 -5.61 -12.99 -7.41
N ARG A 211 -4.68 -12.03 -7.25
CA ARG A 211 -4.17 -11.20 -8.35
C ARG A 211 -2.70 -10.86 -8.11
N ASP A 212 -1.98 -10.79 -9.20
CA ASP A 212 -0.62 -10.31 -9.32
C ASP A 212 -0.57 -9.45 -10.58
N THR A 213 -0.55 -8.13 -10.43
CA THR A 213 -0.82 -7.18 -11.51
C THR A 213 -0.07 -5.87 -11.31
N THR A 214 -0.17 -4.96 -12.26
CA THR A 214 0.33 -3.59 -12.14
C THR A 214 -0.83 -2.60 -11.97
N PRO A 215 -0.59 -1.38 -11.41
CA PRO A 215 -1.63 -0.35 -11.33
C PRO A 215 -2.27 -0.04 -12.69
N HIS A 216 -1.48 -0.04 -13.75
CA HIS A 216 -1.97 0.22 -15.11
C HIS A 216 -2.88 -0.92 -15.62
N ALA A 217 -2.43 -2.18 -15.50
CA ALA A 217 -3.23 -3.34 -15.92
C ALA A 217 -4.52 -3.44 -15.10
N MET A 218 -4.44 -3.19 -13.79
CA MET A 218 -5.59 -3.17 -12.90
C MET A 218 -6.65 -2.16 -13.36
N ARG A 219 -6.23 -0.93 -13.73
CA ARG A 219 -7.15 0.08 -14.27
C ARG A 219 -7.74 -0.29 -15.63
N ALA A 220 -6.97 -0.98 -16.48
CA ALA A 220 -7.43 -1.40 -17.80
C ALA A 220 -8.48 -2.54 -17.73
N GLU A 221 -8.47 -3.35 -16.69
CA GLU A 221 -9.46 -4.43 -16.46
C GLU A 221 -10.81 -3.88 -15.95
N GLU A 222 -10.90 -2.60 -15.57
CA GLU A 222 -12.12 -1.99 -15.02
C GLU A 222 -13.14 -1.71 -16.11
N VAL A 223 -14.03 -2.66 -16.30
CA VAL A 223 -15.14 -2.55 -17.25
C VAL A 223 -16.23 -1.61 -16.73
N GLU A 224 -16.42 -1.52 -15.40
CA GLU A 224 -17.47 -0.71 -14.79
C GLU A 224 -17.01 0.72 -14.53
N LYS A 225 -17.82 1.68 -14.97
CA LYS A 225 -17.60 3.11 -14.71
C LYS A 225 -18.69 3.66 -13.80
N PHE A 226 -18.27 4.46 -12.84
CA PHE A 226 -19.15 5.20 -11.95
C PHE A 226 -19.33 6.61 -12.51
N PHE A 227 -20.57 6.99 -12.76
CA PHE A 227 -20.94 8.29 -13.30
C PHE A 227 -21.61 9.12 -12.20
N THR A 228 -21.29 10.41 -12.15
CA THR A 228 -21.99 11.41 -11.35
C THR A 228 -22.46 12.53 -12.28
N LEU A 229 -23.73 12.89 -12.21
CA LEU A 229 -24.40 13.84 -13.09
C LEU A 229 -25.40 14.72 -12.33
N PRO A 230 -25.67 15.97 -12.79
CA PRO A 230 -26.77 16.78 -12.30
C PRO A 230 -28.12 16.14 -12.59
N LEU A 231 -29.12 16.39 -11.72
CA LEU A 231 -30.47 15.80 -11.80
C LEU A 231 -31.19 16.05 -13.12
N GLN A 232 -30.85 17.11 -13.86
CA GLN A 232 -31.47 17.41 -15.15
C GLN A 232 -31.34 16.30 -16.18
N TYR A 233 -30.33 15.43 -16.05
CA TYR A 233 -30.11 14.28 -16.94
C TYR A 233 -30.72 12.98 -16.44
N LEU A 234 -31.35 12.96 -15.25
CA LEU A 234 -31.91 11.76 -14.63
C LEU A 234 -32.97 11.09 -15.52
N GLU A 235 -33.88 11.87 -16.09
CA GLU A 235 -34.97 11.35 -16.94
C GLU A 235 -34.46 10.64 -18.21
N VAL A 236 -33.28 10.99 -18.70
CA VAL A 236 -32.65 10.36 -19.87
C VAL A 236 -32.16 8.96 -19.57
N LEU A 237 -31.79 8.69 -18.31
CA LEU A 237 -31.04 7.49 -17.93
C LEU A 237 -31.76 6.56 -16.95
N LYS A 238 -32.80 7.03 -16.23
CA LYS A 238 -33.43 6.27 -15.14
C LYS A 238 -33.99 4.90 -15.55
N ASP A 239 -34.43 4.76 -16.80
CA ASP A 239 -35.02 3.53 -17.34
C ASP A 239 -34.08 2.81 -18.33
N ASN A 240 -32.80 3.21 -18.39
CA ASN A 240 -31.84 2.60 -19.30
C ASN A 240 -31.30 1.29 -18.72
N GLU A 241 -31.36 0.21 -19.47
CA GLU A 241 -30.92 -1.14 -19.07
C GLU A 241 -29.40 -1.25 -18.75
N ASN A 242 -28.59 -0.31 -19.26
CA ASN A 242 -27.15 -0.25 -19.02
C ASN A 242 -26.80 0.58 -17.79
N VAL A 243 -27.81 1.10 -17.07
CA VAL A 243 -27.66 1.88 -15.83
C VAL A 243 -28.11 1.00 -14.65
N TYR A 244 -27.22 0.81 -13.69
CA TYR A 244 -27.53 0.06 -12.48
C TYR A 244 -26.92 0.72 -11.24
N ASN A 245 -27.42 0.34 -10.05
CA ASN A 245 -27.07 0.98 -8.78
C ASN A 245 -27.26 2.51 -8.81
N LEU A 246 -28.41 2.95 -9.40
CA LEU A 246 -28.75 4.37 -9.48
C LEU A 246 -29.12 4.91 -8.09
N GLU A 247 -28.39 5.91 -7.65
CA GLU A 247 -28.61 6.63 -6.40
C GLU A 247 -28.85 8.11 -6.67
N VAL A 248 -29.98 8.64 -6.20
CA VAL A 248 -30.32 10.05 -6.33
C VAL A 248 -29.94 10.79 -5.05
N LYS A 249 -29.17 11.88 -5.19
CA LYS A 249 -28.78 12.83 -4.13
C LYS A 249 -29.56 14.14 -4.26
N HIS A 250 -29.22 15.11 -3.43
CA HIS A 250 -29.94 16.40 -3.40
C HIS A 250 -29.84 17.19 -4.72
N ASP A 251 -28.68 17.18 -5.38
CA ASP A 251 -28.35 18.00 -6.56
C ASP A 251 -27.77 17.18 -7.74
N SER A 252 -27.60 15.91 -7.53
CA SER A 252 -26.93 15.01 -8.47
C SER A 252 -27.48 13.59 -8.35
N PHE A 253 -27.11 12.72 -9.29
CA PHE A 253 -27.34 11.30 -9.18
C PHE A 253 -26.10 10.52 -9.65
N ASN A 254 -25.92 9.35 -9.10
CA ASN A 254 -24.82 8.44 -9.41
C ASN A 254 -25.36 7.14 -9.96
N PHE A 255 -24.58 6.48 -10.79
CA PHE A 255 -24.89 5.13 -11.24
C PHE A 255 -23.62 4.42 -11.74
N LEU A 256 -23.72 3.12 -11.94
CA LEU A 256 -22.70 2.29 -12.56
C LEU A 256 -23.16 1.86 -13.97
N THR A 257 -22.18 1.73 -14.87
CA THR A 257 -22.40 1.19 -16.20
C THR A 257 -21.20 0.39 -16.68
N LYS A 258 -21.48 -0.69 -17.45
CA LYS A 258 -20.46 -1.45 -18.21
C LYS A 258 -20.31 -0.97 -19.64
N LYS A 259 -21.15 -0.03 -20.07
CA LYS A 259 -21.19 0.51 -21.43
C LYS A 259 -21.08 2.04 -21.44
N PRO A 260 -19.95 2.58 -20.96
CA PRO A 260 -19.79 4.02 -20.80
C PRO A 260 -19.92 4.80 -22.10
N GLU A 261 -19.53 4.22 -23.24
CA GLU A 261 -19.61 4.87 -24.54
C GLU A 261 -21.06 5.03 -25.04
N GLU A 262 -21.90 4.01 -24.81
CA GLU A 262 -23.34 4.08 -25.12
C GLU A 262 -24.03 5.15 -24.26
N ILE A 263 -23.75 5.17 -22.96
CA ILE A 263 -24.26 6.16 -22.02
C ILE A 263 -23.81 7.57 -22.40
N TRP A 264 -22.54 7.73 -22.75
CA TRP A 264 -22.01 9.03 -23.18
C TRP A 264 -22.70 9.55 -24.43
N THR A 265 -22.97 8.68 -25.40
CA THR A 265 -23.68 9.04 -26.62
C THR A 265 -25.10 9.57 -26.34
N LEU A 266 -25.83 8.92 -25.43
CA LEU A 266 -27.16 9.37 -25.00
C LEU A 266 -27.09 10.71 -24.26
N LEU A 267 -26.12 10.91 -23.39
CA LEU A 267 -25.94 12.15 -22.66
C LEU A 267 -25.59 13.32 -23.59
N GLN A 268 -24.73 13.10 -24.59
CA GLN A 268 -24.39 14.12 -25.59
C GLN A 268 -25.62 14.52 -26.39
N ALA A 269 -26.46 13.58 -26.80
CA ALA A 269 -27.71 13.86 -27.50
C ALA A 269 -28.69 14.70 -26.65
N ALA A 270 -28.61 14.56 -25.32
CA ALA A 270 -29.38 15.37 -24.37
C ALA A 270 -28.69 16.71 -23.99
N GLY A 271 -27.58 17.06 -24.62
CA GLY A 271 -26.88 18.33 -24.41
C GLY A 271 -25.89 18.32 -23.24
N CYS A 272 -25.56 17.16 -22.69
CA CYS A 272 -24.55 17.02 -21.62
C CYS A 272 -23.14 17.35 -22.14
N THR A 273 -22.39 18.07 -21.35
CA THR A 273 -21.00 18.42 -21.66
C THR A 273 -20.05 17.76 -20.65
N LEU A 274 -18.76 17.70 -20.98
CA LEU A 274 -17.75 17.16 -20.05
C LEU A 274 -17.63 17.96 -18.73
N LYS A 275 -18.19 19.17 -18.67
CA LYS A 275 -18.22 19.97 -17.43
C LYS A 275 -19.31 19.51 -16.45
N ASP A 276 -20.33 18.84 -16.96
CA ASP A 276 -21.49 18.39 -16.20
C ASP A 276 -21.29 16.98 -15.64
N LEU A 277 -20.19 16.32 -16.02
CA LEU A 277 -19.98 14.89 -15.86
C LEU A 277 -18.72 14.60 -15.07
N GLU A 278 -18.84 13.74 -14.07
CA GLU A 278 -17.72 13.09 -13.42
C GLU A 278 -17.76 11.59 -13.71
N ILE A 279 -16.64 11.05 -14.21
CA ILE A 279 -16.48 9.61 -14.47
C ILE A 279 -15.33 9.12 -13.61
N GLN A 280 -15.62 8.13 -12.79
CA GLN A 280 -14.62 7.42 -12.00
C GLN A 280 -14.58 5.94 -12.41
N ASN A 281 -13.42 5.34 -12.34
CA ASN A 281 -13.31 3.89 -12.44
C ASN A 281 -13.84 3.29 -11.14
N ARG A 282 -14.67 2.24 -11.23
CA ARG A 282 -14.96 1.43 -10.06
C ARG A 282 -13.74 0.56 -9.80
N THR A 283 -13.13 0.68 -8.63
CA THR A 283 -11.89 -0.04 -8.37
C THR A 283 -12.14 -1.55 -8.24
N LEU A 284 -11.21 -2.36 -8.74
CA LEU A 284 -11.25 -3.83 -8.61
C LEU A 284 -11.37 -4.27 -7.15
N LEU A 285 -10.90 -3.46 -6.22
CA LEU A 285 -11.07 -3.68 -4.79
C LEU A 285 -12.51 -3.50 -4.34
N ASP A 286 -13.24 -2.53 -4.89
CA ASP A 286 -14.67 -2.40 -4.63
C ASP A 286 -15.42 -3.64 -5.15
N SER A 287 -15.01 -4.23 -6.27
CA SER A 287 -15.59 -5.47 -6.79
C SER A 287 -15.16 -6.69 -5.96
N VAL A 288 -13.91 -6.78 -5.53
CA VAL A 288 -13.43 -7.85 -4.63
C VAL A 288 -14.06 -7.71 -3.23
N PHE A 289 -14.27 -6.49 -2.74
CA PHE A 289 -14.89 -6.24 -1.43
C PHE A 289 -16.41 -6.27 -1.45
N ALA A 290 -17.07 -5.98 -2.56
CA ALA A 290 -18.52 -6.14 -2.70
C ALA A 290 -18.94 -7.62 -2.61
N THR A 291 -18.17 -8.53 -3.24
CA THR A 291 -18.38 -9.97 -3.10
C THR A 291 -18.13 -10.51 -1.69
N THR A 292 -17.47 -9.75 -0.81
CA THR A 292 -17.24 -10.17 0.59
C THR A 292 -18.27 -9.65 1.57
N LYS A 293 -19.13 -8.69 1.19
CA LYS A 293 -20.26 -8.24 2.01
C LYS A 293 -21.51 -9.14 1.87
N GLU A 294 -21.51 -10.04 0.89
CA GLU A 294 -22.66 -10.94 0.63
C GLU A 294 -22.51 -12.34 1.25
N ASN A 295 -21.51 -12.57 2.16
CA ASN A 295 -21.36 -13.84 2.90
C ASN A 295 -21.08 -13.61 4.38
#